data_0c7a28e36f0a4565dac27f00c461066a
#
_entry.id   0c7a28e36f0a4565dac27f00c461066a
#
_cell.length_a   1.000
_cell.length_b   1.000
_cell.length_c   1.000
_cell.angle_alpha   90.00
_cell.angle_beta   90.00
_cell.angle_gamma   90.00
#
_symmetry.space_group_name_H-M   'P 1'
#
loop_
_entity.id
_entity.type
_entity.pdbx_description
1 polymer ?
#
loop_
_entity_poly.entity_id
_entity_poly.type
_entity_poly.pdbx_seq_one_letter_code
_entity_poly.pdbx_strand_id
1 'polypeptide(L)'
;ADLGMSKLWKYRSGSYVCCKTYLWIYRNTVLESGTYTGDQGSSPSFIRHDDRGDHMHYGEIKKCDIANGPGVRVSLFVSGCRNHCPGCFNKETWDFCYGKPFTTETKDHIMELLKPDYIEGFSLLGGEPFEPENQEELVRLLKEIKENYPKKNIWCYTGYTYDKDLLEGGKVYTQFTEEMLSYIDTLVDGQFIESQKDITLKFRGSANQRILDLNEK
;
A
#
# COMPACT_ATOMS: atom_id res chain seq x y z
N ALA A 1 -25.84 38.60 -3.53
CA ALA A 1 -25.37 37.27 -3.90
C ALA A 1 -24.27 36.89 -2.90
N ASP A 2 -24.67 36.15 -1.87
CA ASP A 2 -23.84 35.68 -0.77
C ASP A 2 -23.04 34.46 -1.21
N LEU A 3 -21.74 34.58 -1.21
CA LEU A 3 -20.84 33.42 -1.29
C LEU A 3 -20.50 33.00 0.15
N GLY A 4 -21.13 31.91 0.57
CA GLY A 4 -20.98 31.33 1.89
C GLY A 4 -19.55 30.87 2.17
N MET A 5 -18.92 31.52 3.13
CA MET A 5 -17.69 31.09 3.78
C MET A 5 -18.00 29.92 4.74
N SER A 6 -17.63 28.74 4.40
CA SER A 6 -17.77 27.60 5.28
C SER A 6 -16.42 27.05 5.79
N LYS A 7 -16.29 27.17 7.11
CA LYS A 7 -15.52 26.34 8.02
C LYS A 7 -14.00 26.39 7.96
N LEU A 8 -13.46 27.34 8.70
CA LEU A 8 -12.15 27.30 9.33
C LEU A 8 -12.10 26.14 10.37
N TRP A 9 -11.31 25.11 10.11
CA TRP A 9 -10.95 24.14 11.13
C TRP A 9 -9.82 24.69 11.99
N LYS A 10 -10.07 24.82 13.28
CA LYS A 10 -9.05 25.21 14.26
C LYS A 10 -8.06 24.07 14.46
N TYR A 11 -6.80 24.31 14.14
CA TYR A 11 -5.69 23.43 14.46
C TYR A 11 -5.51 23.31 15.97
N ARG A 12 -5.54 22.08 16.50
CA ARG A 12 -4.94 21.72 17.78
C ARG A 12 -3.62 21.02 17.45
N SER A 13 -2.55 21.47 18.11
CA SER A 13 -1.20 20.93 17.98
C SER A 13 -1.18 19.41 18.17
N GLY A 14 -0.66 18.66 17.18
CA GLY A 14 -0.42 17.22 17.27
C GLY A 14 -1.03 16.36 16.17
N SER A 15 -1.60 16.93 15.10
CA SER A 15 -2.18 16.14 14.01
C SER A 15 -1.25 16.13 12.80
N TYR A 16 -0.77 14.95 12.45
CA TYR A 16 -0.06 14.70 11.19
C TYR A 16 -1.02 14.94 10.02
N VAL A 17 -0.64 15.82 9.10
CA VAL A 17 -1.40 16.05 7.85
C VAL A 17 -0.79 15.18 6.78
N CYS A 18 -1.39 14.03 6.54
CA CYS A 18 -1.12 13.22 5.36
C CYS A 18 -1.96 13.78 4.21
N CYS A 19 -1.38 14.56 3.32
CA CYS A 19 -2.05 14.95 2.08
C CYS A 19 -1.05 15.25 0.96
N LYS A 20 -0.82 14.27 0.08
CA LYS A 20 -0.06 14.47 -1.16
C LYS A 20 -0.64 15.55 -2.08
N THR A 21 -1.92 15.87 -1.94
CA THR A 21 -2.60 16.92 -2.72
C THR A 21 -2.08 18.33 -2.41
N TYR A 22 -1.51 18.57 -1.23
CA TYR A 22 -0.97 19.89 -0.86
C TYR A 22 0.42 20.16 -1.46
N LEU A 23 1.22 19.15 -1.69
CA LEU A 23 2.57 19.31 -2.28
C LEU A 23 2.54 19.72 -3.76
N TRP A 24 1.49 19.34 -4.49
CA TRP A 24 1.36 19.75 -5.90
C TRP A 24 1.07 21.25 -6.04
N ILE A 25 0.29 21.82 -5.13
CA ILE A 25 -0.01 23.26 -5.10
C ILE A 25 1.24 24.06 -4.67
N TYR A 26 2.01 23.56 -3.70
CA TYR A 26 3.19 24.27 -3.20
C TYR A 26 4.37 24.29 -4.18
N ARG A 27 4.54 23.24 -5.00
CA ARG A 27 5.60 23.21 -6.04
C ARG A 27 5.37 24.18 -7.18
N ASN A 28 4.13 24.54 -7.50
CA ASN A 28 3.80 25.42 -8.60
C ASN A 28 3.68 26.90 -8.22
N THR A 29 3.68 27.25 -6.93
CA THR A 29 3.58 28.64 -6.48
C THR A 29 4.89 29.27 -6.00
N VAL A 30 5.99 28.50 -5.88
CA VAL A 30 7.29 29.00 -5.36
C VAL A 30 8.29 29.34 -6.47
N LEU A 31 7.96 29.18 -7.75
CA LEU A 31 8.88 29.48 -8.86
C LEU A 31 8.79 30.91 -9.41
N GLU A 32 7.99 31.78 -8.82
CA GLU A 32 7.98 33.22 -9.19
C GLU A 32 8.16 34.09 -7.95
N SER A 33 9.38 34.32 -7.55
CA SER A 33 9.94 35.59 -6.99
C SER A 33 11.08 35.33 -5.99
N GLY A 34 12.21 35.97 -6.23
CA GLY A 34 13.14 36.31 -5.17
C GLY A 34 14.56 35.79 -5.35
N THR A 35 15.38 36.65 -5.89
CA THR A 35 16.85 36.65 -5.79
C THR A 35 17.28 36.52 -4.34
N TYR A 36 18.04 35.46 -4.01
CA TYR A 36 18.70 35.32 -2.71
C TYR A 36 20.20 35.58 -2.88
N THR A 37 20.67 36.62 -2.21
CA THR A 37 22.09 36.94 -2.01
C THR A 37 22.65 36.05 -0.91
N GLY A 38 23.83 35.48 -1.16
CA GLY A 38 24.41 34.44 -0.32
C GLY A 38 24.84 34.89 1.07
N ASP A 39 24.87 33.93 1.97
CA ASP A 39 25.83 33.87 3.08
C ASP A 39 26.39 32.44 3.20
N GLN A 40 27.73 32.39 3.43
CA GLN A 40 28.49 31.15 3.52
C GLN A 40 28.45 30.66 4.97
N GLY A 41 28.05 29.42 5.17
CA GLY A 41 28.31 28.76 6.43
C GLY A 41 27.38 27.60 6.77
N SER A 42 27.94 26.42 6.69
CA SER A 42 27.44 25.12 7.14
C SER A 42 26.80 24.24 6.09
N SER A 43 27.46 23.13 5.82
CA SER A 43 26.98 22.01 5.01
C SER A 43 25.60 21.54 5.49
N PRO A 44 24.65 21.32 4.60
CA PRO A 44 23.39 20.71 4.99
C PRO A 44 23.69 19.28 5.48
N SER A 45 23.43 19.03 6.74
CA SER A 45 23.34 17.68 7.26
C SER A 45 22.33 16.92 6.39
N PHE A 46 22.75 15.81 5.83
CA PHE A 46 21.87 14.86 5.15
C PHE A 46 20.73 14.50 6.11
N ILE A 47 19.58 15.12 5.91
CA ILE A 47 18.35 14.70 6.58
C ILE A 47 18.03 13.33 5.98
N ARG A 48 18.14 12.30 6.82
CA ARG A 48 17.73 10.95 6.46
C ARG A 48 16.28 11.01 5.97
N HIS A 49 15.99 10.23 4.95
CA HIS A 49 14.68 10.13 4.27
C HIS A 49 13.50 9.75 5.19
N ASP A 50 13.73 9.59 6.49
CA ASP A 50 12.82 9.04 7.49
C ASP A 50 11.89 10.06 8.17
N ASP A 51 12.13 11.36 7.97
CA ASP A 51 11.37 12.42 8.68
C ASP A 51 10.37 13.20 7.80
N ARG A 52 10.19 12.80 6.55
CA ARG A 52 9.18 13.42 5.69
C ARG A 52 7.93 12.54 5.70
N GLY A 53 6.89 12.94 6.41
CA GLY A 53 5.57 12.32 6.62
C GLY A 53 4.83 11.74 5.41
N ASP A 54 5.50 11.01 4.56
CA ASP A 54 5.04 10.39 3.32
C ASP A 54 5.05 8.86 3.46
N HIS A 55 4.58 8.37 4.60
CA HIS A 55 4.51 6.93 4.87
C HIS A 55 3.26 6.31 4.24
N MET A 56 3.43 5.12 3.66
CA MET A 56 2.31 4.23 3.38
C MET A 56 1.48 4.06 4.67
N HIS A 57 0.16 3.98 4.54
CA HIS A 57 -0.74 3.69 5.66
C HIS A 57 -1.32 2.29 5.54
N TYR A 58 -1.77 1.75 6.66
CA TYR A 58 -2.47 0.47 6.71
C TYR A 58 -3.66 0.52 7.68
N GLY A 59 -4.73 -0.18 7.33
CA GLY A 59 -5.93 -0.28 8.16
C GLY A 59 -5.77 -1.30 9.29
N GLU A 60 -5.25 -2.49 8.98
CA GLU A 60 -5.20 -3.61 9.94
C GLU A 60 -4.04 -4.57 9.65
N ILE A 61 -3.54 -5.21 10.72
CA ILE A 61 -2.69 -6.42 10.65
C ILE A 61 -3.42 -7.54 11.38
N LYS A 62 -3.77 -8.62 10.67
CA LYS A 62 -4.34 -9.84 11.26
C LYS A 62 -3.23 -10.85 11.50
N LYS A 63 -3.02 -11.21 12.78
CA LYS A 63 -1.97 -12.14 13.20
C LYS A 63 -2.27 -13.62 12.93
N CYS A 64 -3.55 -13.97 12.77
CA CYS A 64 -4.02 -15.33 12.49
C CYS A 64 -5.22 -15.24 11.54
N ASP A 65 -4.95 -15.19 10.25
CA ASP A 65 -5.95 -15.11 9.19
C ASP A 65 -6.03 -16.45 8.45
N ILE A 66 -7.23 -16.93 8.22
CA ILE A 66 -7.52 -18.17 7.49
C ILE A 66 -8.38 -17.92 6.23
N ALA A 67 -8.75 -16.67 5.99
CA ALA A 67 -9.66 -16.29 4.91
C ALA A 67 -8.92 -15.85 3.63
N ASN A 68 -7.69 -15.37 3.77
CA ASN A 68 -6.96 -14.73 2.68
C ASN A 68 -5.74 -15.57 2.22
N GLY A 69 -6.00 -16.81 1.85
CA GLY A 69 -5.03 -17.80 1.39
C GLY A 69 -5.04 -19.08 2.24
N PRO A 70 -4.35 -20.14 1.82
CA PRO A 70 -4.30 -21.41 2.53
C PRO A 70 -3.50 -21.30 3.84
N GLY A 71 -3.89 -22.12 4.82
CA GLY A 71 -3.24 -22.18 6.13
C GLY A 71 -3.54 -20.99 7.04
N VAL A 72 -2.79 -20.87 8.13
CA VAL A 72 -2.85 -19.71 9.04
C VAL A 72 -1.81 -18.69 8.58
N ARG A 73 -2.23 -17.46 8.41
CA ARG A 73 -1.41 -16.42 7.78
C ARG A 73 -1.36 -15.14 8.62
N VAL A 74 -0.32 -14.36 8.41
CA VAL A 74 -0.30 -12.96 8.81
C VAL A 74 -0.77 -12.14 7.62
N SER A 75 -1.78 -11.30 7.80
CA SER A 75 -2.36 -10.48 6.72
C SER A 75 -2.19 -9.00 7.01
N LEU A 76 -1.66 -8.25 6.04
CA LEU A 76 -1.55 -6.79 6.06
C LEU A 76 -2.58 -6.19 5.12
N PHE A 77 -3.44 -5.33 5.67
CA PHE A 77 -4.43 -4.56 4.92
C PHE A 77 -3.91 -3.14 4.71
N VAL A 78 -3.33 -2.87 3.55
CA VAL A 78 -2.82 -1.54 3.20
C VAL A 78 -3.95 -0.54 2.96
N SER A 79 -3.64 0.74 2.98
CA SER A 79 -4.55 1.84 2.64
C SER A 79 -4.17 2.48 1.30
N GLY A 80 -5.13 3.15 0.68
CA GLY A 80 -5.03 3.68 -0.67
C GLY A 80 -5.54 2.71 -1.72
N CYS A 81 -6.61 3.09 -2.42
CA CYS A 81 -7.15 2.31 -3.55
C CYS A 81 -7.96 3.22 -4.48
N ARG A 82 -7.56 3.31 -5.73
CA ARG A 82 -8.26 4.08 -6.77
C ARG A 82 -9.28 3.26 -7.56
N ASN A 83 -9.40 1.96 -7.29
CA ASN A 83 -10.36 1.10 -8.00
C ASN A 83 -11.81 1.40 -7.61
N HIS A 84 -12.09 1.78 -6.35
CA HIS A 84 -13.40 2.16 -5.85
C HIS A 84 -14.54 1.19 -6.27
N CYS A 85 -14.29 -0.11 -6.16
CA CYS A 85 -15.22 -1.15 -6.61
C CYS A 85 -16.60 -1.01 -5.95
N PRO A 86 -17.73 -1.00 -6.70
CA PRO A 86 -19.04 -1.11 -6.12
C PRO A 86 -19.15 -2.37 -5.24
N GLY A 87 -19.76 -2.24 -4.06
CA GLY A 87 -19.88 -3.36 -3.12
C GLY A 87 -18.61 -3.78 -2.39
N CYS A 88 -17.50 -3.01 -2.52
CA CYS A 88 -16.28 -3.26 -1.77
C CYS A 88 -16.57 -3.30 -0.27
N PHE A 89 -16.13 -4.37 0.42
CA PHE A 89 -16.32 -4.53 1.86
C PHE A 89 -15.33 -3.70 2.69
N ASN A 90 -14.29 -3.15 2.06
CA ASN A 90 -13.17 -2.46 2.71
C ASN A 90 -13.06 -0.99 2.22
N LYS A 91 -14.20 -0.28 2.15
CA LYS A 91 -14.28 1.07 1.57
C LYS A 91 -13.42 2.11 2.30
N GLU A 92 -13.21 1.93 3.60
CA GLU A 92 -12.41 2.82 4.42
C GLU A 92 -10.97 2.88 3.91
N THR A 93 -10.45 1.76 3.39
CA THR A 93 -9.09 1.68 2.85
C THR A 93 -8.91 2.35 1.48
N TRP A 94 -9.94 2.92 0.88
CA TRP A 94 -9.78 3.74 -0.33
C TRP A 94 -8.99 5.02 -0.07
N ASP A 95 -9.13 5.58 1.15
CA ASP A 95 -8.33 6.72 1.60
C ASP A 95 -6.89 6.27 1.87
N PHE A 96 -5.92 6.96 1.25
CA PHE A 96 -4.50 6.68 1.40
C PHE A 96 -3.98 6.94 2.82
N CYS A 97 -4.70 7.74 3.60
CA CYS A 97 -4.35 8.08 4.98
C CYS A 97 -5.18 7.32 6.02
N TYR A 98 -5.99 6.35 5.59
CA TYR A 98 -6.79 5.57 6.52
C TYR A 98 -5.91 4.69 7.44
N GLY A 99 -6.27 4.62 8.70
CA GLY A 99 -5.64 3.74 9.69
C GLY A 99 -4.37 4.35 10.30
N LYS A 100 -3.25 3.65 10.21
CA LYS A 100 -1.98 4.02 10.86
C LYS A 100 -0.86 4.16 9.82
N PRO A 101 0.12 5.05 10.06
CA PRO A 101 1.32 5.08 9.22
C PRO A 101 2.10 3.77 9.38
N PHE A 102 2.62 3.26 8.27
CA PHE A 102 3.49 2.10 8.26
C PHE A 102 4.91 2.56 8.62
N THR A 103 5.41 2.07 9.74
CA THR A 103 6.71 2.46 10.29
C THR A 103 7.63 1.25 10.42
N THR A 104 8.88 1.49 10.79
CA THR A 104 9.85 0.42 11.08
C THR A 104 9.32 -0.51 12.18
N GLU A 105 8.71 0.06 13.23
CA GLU A 105 8.12 -0.74 14.31
C GLU A 105 6.95 -1.62 13.80
N THR A 106 6.18 -1.12 12.83
CA THR A 106 5.11 -1.90 12.20
C THR A 106 5.68 -3.08 11.42
N LYS A 107 6.75 -2.84 10.67
CA LYS A 107 7.48 -3.87 9.92
C LYS A 107 8.04 -4.92 10.88
N ASP A 108 8.75 -4.50 11.92
CA ASP A 108 9.32 -5.39 12.94
C ASP A 108 8.23 -6.24 13.62
N HIS A 109 7.07 -5.64 13.89
CA HIS A 109 5.92 -6.37 14.42
C HIS A 109 5.44 -7.47 13.46
N ILE A 110 5.34 -7.20 12.16
CA ILE A 110 4.98 -8.22 11.16
C ILE A 110 6.01 -9.35 11.15
N MET A 111 7.31 -9.02 11.20
CA MET A 111 8.39 -10.00 11.23
C MET A 111 8.27 -10.90 12.48
N GLU A 112 7.96 -10.34 13.66
CA GLU A 112 7.73 -11.13 14.86
C GLU A 112 6.51 -12.07 14.73
N LEU A 113 5.42 -11.59 14.12
CA LEU A 113 4.21 -12.40 13.91
C LEU A 113 4.45 -13.58 12.95
N LEU A 114 5.41 -13.47 12.04
CA LEU A 114 5.75 -14.50 11.06
C LEU A 114 6.64 -15.62 11.64
N LYS A 115 7.27 -15.42 12.81
CA LYS A 115 8.20 -16.41 13.40
C LYS A 115 7.61 -17.79 13.65
N PRO A 116 6.38 -17.94 14.19
CA PRO A 116 5.87 -19.26 14.56
C PRO A 116 5.75 -20.20 13.35
N ASP A 117 6.12 -21.46 13.55
CA ASP A 117 6.10 -22.48 12.48
C ASP A 117 4.69 -22.77 11.95
N TYR A 118 3.65 -22.57 12.78
CA TYR A 118 2.27 -22.79 12.35
C TYR A 118 1.74 -21.69 11.40
N ILE A 119 2.47 -20.58 11.26
CA ILE A 119 2.14 -19.55 10.26
C ILE A 119 2.61 -20.02 8.89
N GLU A 120 1.69 -20.27 7.98
CA GLU A 120 1.96 -20.74 6.62
C GLU A 120 2.65 -19.68 5.76
N GLY A 121 2.26 -18.41 5.92
CA GLY A 121 2.80 -17.34 5.12
C GLY A 121 2.22 -15.96 5.39
N PHE A 122 2.47 -15.07 4.47
CA PHE A 122 2.04 -13.67 4.51
C PHE A 122 1.00 -13.39 3.43
N SER A 123 -0.05 -12.62 3.76
CA SER A 123 -1.04 -12.15 2.80
C SER A 123 -1.07 -10.63 2.77
N LEU A 124 -0.95 -10.08 1.58
CA LEU A 124 -0.95 -8.66 1.30
C LEU A 124 -2.22 -8.28 0.54
N LEU A 125 -3.03 -7.41 1.14
CA LEU A 125 -4.31 -6.98 0.60
C LEU A 125 -4.77 -5.67 1.25
N GLY A 126 -6.06 -5.37 1.19
CA GLY A 126 -6.68 -4.24 1.89
C GLY A 126 -7.23 -3.21 0.94
N GLY A 127 -6.60 -2.04 0.80
CA GLY A 127 -6.82 -1.08 -0.27
C GLY A 127 -6.31 -1.66 -1.59
N GLU A 128 -5.19 -1.17 -2.07
CA GLU A 128 -4.55 -1.68 -3.28
C GLU A 128 -3.02 -1.72 -3.10
N PRO A 129 -2.42 -2.90 -2.98
CA PRO A 129 -0.97 -3.02 -2.82
C PRO A 129 -0.17 -2.44 -3.98
N PHE A 130 -0.69 -2.53 -5.22
CA PHE A 130 -0.01 -2.03 -6.41
C PHE A 130 -0.28 -0.55 -6.71
N GLU A 131 -0.92 0.22 -5.80
CA GLU A 131 -0.87 1.67 -5.96
C GLU A 131 0.59 2.14 -5.93
N PRO A 132 1.01 3.03 -6.86
CA PRO A 132 2.40 3.48 -6.96
C PRO A 132 3.00 3.95 -5.63
N GLU A 133 2.18 4.56 -4.78
CA GLU A 133 2.58 5.08 -3.47
C GLU A 133 2.89 3.99 -2.45
N ASN A 134 2.36 2.78 -2.63
CA ASN A 134 2.54 1.67 -1.70
C ASN A 134 3.73 0.78 -2.08
N GLN A 135 4.08 0.72 -3.37
CA GLN A 135 5.00 -0.30 -3.89
C GLN A 135 6.40 -0.23 -3.27
N GLU A 136 6.99 0.95 -3.12
CA GLU A 136 8.36 1.08 -2.61
C GLU A 136 8.51 0.49 -1.21
N GLU A 137 7.59 0.80 -0.29
CA GLU A 137 7.64 0.29 1.07
C GLU A 137 7.32 -1.20 1.13
N LEU A 138 6.38 -1.65 0.30
CA LEU A 138 6.02 -3.06 0.21
C LEU A 138 7.15 -3.93 -0.35
N VAL A 139 7.90 -3.46 -1.32
CA VAL A 139 9.10 -4.17 -1.83
C VAL A 139 10.09 -4.41 -0.69
N ARG A 140 10.37 -3.40 0.13
CA ARG A 140 11.28 -3.53 1.28
C ARG A 140 10.78 -4.58 2.29
N LEU A 141 9.47 -4.56 2.60
CA LEU A 141 8.85 -5.54 3.49
C LEU A 141 8.92 -6.96 2.92
N LEU A 142 8.50 -7.15 1.66
CA LEU A 142 8.45 -8.48 1.03
C LEU A 142 9.83 -9.09 0.89
N LYS A 143 10.82 -8.29 0.53
CA LYS A 143 12.23 -8.69 0.49
C LYS A 143 12.70 -9.21 1.84
N GLU A 144 12.47 -8.46 2.90
CA GLU A 144 12.89 -8.83 4.26
C GLU A 144 12.17 -10.12 4.72
N ILE A 145 10.89 -10.30 4.36
CA ILE A 145 10.16 -11.54 4.63
C ILE A 145 10.83 -12.73 3.93
N LYS A 146 11.15 -12.61 2.64
CA LYS A 146 11.78 -13.70 1.88
C LYS A 146 13.20 -14.00 2.36
N GLU A 147 13.97 -13.02 2.77
CA GLU A 147 15.32 -13.20 3.32
C GLU A 147 15.30 -13.93 4.66
N ASN A 148 14.38 -13.58 5.57
CA ASN A 148 14.32 -14.16 6.91
C ASN A 148 13.46 -15.43 6.99
N TYR A 149 12.44 -15.55 6.14
CA TYR A 149 11.47 -16.65 6.14
C TYR A 149 11.26 -17.25 4.74
N PRO A 150 12.31 -17.79 4.09
CA PRO A 150 12.25 -18.23 2.68
C PRO A 150 11.23 -19.34 2.42
N LYS A 151 10.81 -20.07 3.45
CA LYS A 151 9.79 -21.15 3.35
C LYS A 151 8.35 -20.63 3.41
N LYS A 152 8.13 -19.39 3.87
CA LYS A 152 6.79 -18.82 3.98
C LYS A 152 6.36 -18.24 2.64
N ASN A 153 5.21 -18.71 2.15
CA ASN A 153 4.68 -18.20 0.89
C ASN A 153 4.00 -16.85 1.05
N ILE A 154 4.01 -16.06 -0.01
CA ILE A 154 3.41 -14.73 -0.05
C ILE A 154 2.25 -14.74 -1.04
N TRP A 155 1.05 -14.40 -0.55
CA TRP A 155 -0.15 -14.14 -1.34
C TRP A 155 -0.37 -12.65 -1.43
N CYS A 156 -0.72 -12.17 -2.63
CA CYS A 156 -1.07 -10.77 -2.83
C CYS A 156 -2.39 -10.66 -3.59
N TYR A 157 -3.22 -9.71 -3.18
CA TYR A 157 -4.50 -9.41 -3.81
C TYR A 157 -4.44 -8.04 -4.46
N THR A 158 -4.87 -7.97 -5.71
CA THR A 158 -4.94 -6.70 -6.44
C THR A 158 -6.25 -6.59 -7.23
N GLY A 159 -6.79 -5.39 -7.30
CA GLY A 159 -7.89 -5.08 -8.21
C GLY A 159 -7.42 -4.81 -9.64
N TYR A 160 -6.11 -4.71 -9.88
CA TYR A 160 -5.53 -4.59 -11.21
C TYR A 160 -5.40 -5.95 -11.88
N THR A 161 -5.20 -5.95 -13.20
CA THR A 161 -5.02 -7.16 -14.00
C THR A 161 -3.55 -7.34 -14.33
N TYR A 162 -2.97 -8.50 -14.00
CA TYR A 162 -1.54 -8.79 -14.17
C TYR A 162 -1.02 -8.41 -15.56
N ASP A 163 -1.68 -8.96 -16.60
CA ASP A 163 -1.22 -8.83 -18.00
C ASP A 163 -1.35 -7.41 -18.59
N LYS A 164 -2.16 -6.55 -17.95
CA LYS A 164 -2.50 -5.22 -18.51
C LYS A 164 -1.95 -4.08 -17.68
N ASP A 165 -1.98 -4.23 -16.35
CA ASP A 165 -1.78 -3.10 -15.46
C ASP A 165 -0.45 -3.19 -14.72
N LEU A 166 0.12 -4.41 -14.55
CA LEU A 166 1.32 -4.66 -13.75
C LEU A 166 2.59 -4.93 -14.57
N LEU A 167 2.48 -5.16 -15.88
CA LEU A 167 3.63 -5.32 -16.76
C LEU A 167 4.11 -3.96 -17.27
N GLU A 168 5.30 -3.93 -17.85
CA GLU A 168 5.92 -2.70 -18.40
C GLU A 168 4.95 -1.96 -19.33
N GLY A 169 4.77 -0.65 -19.09
CA GLY A 169 3.77 0.18 -19.75
C GLY A 169 2.35 0.07 -19.20
N GLY A 170 2.10 -0.76 -18.22
CA GLY A 170 0.82 -0.89 -17.54
C GLY A 170 0.47 0.30 -16.66
N LYS A 171 -0.81 0.38 -16.28
CA LYS A 171 -1.41 1.55 -15.61
C LYS A 171 -0.72 1.93 -14.29
N VAL A 172 -0.27 0.94 -13.52
CA VAL A 172 0.34 1.14 -12.19
C VAL A 172 1.77 0.62 -12.12
N TYR A 173 2.36 0.35 -13.29
CA TYR A 173 3.74 -0.07 -13.36
C TYR A 173 4.68 1.04 -12.88
N THR A 174 5.59 0.68 -11.99
CA THR A 174 6.66 1.54 -11.48
C THR A 174 7.98 0.76 -11.53
N GLN A 175 9.09 1.43 -11.23
CA GLN A 175 10.40 0.78 -11.09
C GLN A 175 10.45 -0.33 -10.01
N PHE A 176 9.45 -0.38 -9.12
CA PHE A 176 9.37 -1.36 -8.03
C PHE A 176 8.48 -2.56 -8.37
N THR A 177 7.67 -2.49 -9.44
CA THR A 177 6.63 -3.49 -9.72
C THR A 177 7.22 -4.87 -10.00
N GLU A 178 8.27 -4.96 -10.82
CA GLU A 178 8.90 -6.24 -11.15
C GLU A 178 9.54 -6.89 -9.92
N GLU A 179 10.26 -6.10 -9.12
CA GLU A 179 10.86 -6.58 -7.89
C GLU A 179 9.79 -7.05 -6.91
N MET A 180 8.69 -6.29 -6.76
CA MET A 180 7.57 -6.68 -5.91
C MET A 180 6.94 -8.01 -6.35
N LEU A 181 6.69 -8.18 -7.64
CA LEU A 181 6.15 -9.41 -8.23
C LEU A 181 7.08 -10.61 -8.04
N SER A 182 8.40 -10.40 -8.02
CA SER A 182 9.38 -11.47 -7.82
C SER A 182 9.33 -12.11 -6.43
N TYR A 183 8.79 -11.42 -5.44
CA TYR A 183 8.63 -11.94 -4.08
C TYR A 183 7.28 -12.61 -3.83
N ILE A 184 6.30 -12.41 -4.72
CA ILE A 184 4.94 -12.93 -4.57
C ILE A 184 4.86 -14.32 -5.18
N ASP A 185 4.42 -15.31 -4.39
CA ASP A 185 4.23 -16.69 -4.88
C ASP A 185 2.86 -16.84 -5.56
N THR A 186 1.82 -16.23 -5.02
CA THR A 186 0.47 -16.29 -5.59
C THR A 186 -0.16 -14.90 -5.66
N LEU A 187 -0.63 -14.54 -6.85
CA LEU A 187 -1.35 -13.30 -7.10
C LEU A 187 -2.82 -13.58 -7.37
N VAL A 188 -3.70 -12.97 -6.59
CA VAL A 188 -5.14 -12.92 -6.89
C VAL A 188 -5.42 -11.59 -7.55
N ASP A 189 -5.69 -11.60 -8.85
CA ASP A 189 -5.83 -10.41 -9.66
C ASP A 189 -7.24 -10.18 -10.18
N GLY A 190 -7.52 -8.94 -10.55
CA GLY A 190 -8.78 -8.51 -11.15
C GLY A 190 -9.69 -7.77 -10.18
N GLN A 191 -10.32 -6.73 -10.72
CA GLN A 191 -11.24 -5.89 -9.97
C GLN A 191 -12.43 -6.68 -9.45
N PHE A 192 -12.84 -6.45 -8.19
CA PHE A 192 -14.07 -7.03 -7.66
C PHE A 192 -15.28 -6.52 -8.44
N ILE A 193 -16.12 -7.44 -8.92
CA ILE A 193 -17.36 -7.16 -9.64
C ILE A 193 -18.54 -7.70 -8.81
N GLU A 194 -19.36 -6.80 -8.28
CA GLU A 194 -20.47 -7.14 -7.37
C GLU A 194 -21.47 -8.11 -7.99
N SER A 195 -21.78 -7.96 -9.29
CA SER A 195 -22.70 -8.87 -10.01
C SER A 195 -22.14 -10.29 -10.21
N GLN A 196 -20.83 -10.48 -9.99
CA GLN A 196 -20.15 -11.78 -10.07
C GLN A 196 -19.69 -12.28 -8.68
N LYS A 197 -20.18 -11.63 -7.62
CA LYS A 197 -19.89 -12.04 -6.25
C LYS A 197 -20.42 -13.45 -6.00
N ASP A 198 -19.53 -14.32 -5.48
CA ASP A 198 -19.89 -15.68 -5.12
C ASP A 198 -19.11 -16.08 -3.85
N ILE A 199 -19.87 -16.32 -2.77
CA ILE A 199 -19.30 -16.66 -1.45
C ILE A 199 -18.76 -18.10 -1.39
N THR A 200 -19.00 -18.93 -2.40
CA THR A 200 -18.45 -20.30 -2.48
C THR A 200 -17.04 -20.34 -3.05
N LEU A 201 -16.60 -19.24 -3.67
CA LEU A 201 -15.25 -19.13 -4.22
C LEU A 201 -14.22 -19.09 -3.10
N LYS A 202 -13.20 -19.95 -3.22
CA LYS A 202 -12.07 -19.93 -2.28
C LYS A 202 -11.11 -18.77 -2.63
N PHE A 203 -10.78 -17.96 -1.63
CA PHE A 203 -9.75 -16.91 -1.69
C PHE A 203 -9.96 -15.84 -2.77
N ARG A 204 -11.18 -15.60 -3.25
CA ARG A 204 -11.53 -14.52 -4.17
C ARG A 204 -12.99 -14.12 -3.97
N GLY A 205 -13.31 -12.86 -4.27
CA GLY A 205 -14.63 -12.31 -3.98
C GLY A 205 -15.64 -12.41 -5.14
N SER A 206 -15.16 -12.47 -6.38
CA SER A 206 -16.00 -12.53 -7.60
C SER A 206 -15.39 -13.46 -8.65
N ALA A 207 -16.25 -14.04 -9.50
CA ALA A 207 -15.89 -15.10 -10.42
C ALA A 207 -14.85 -14.70 -11.48
N ASN A 208 -14.79 -13.41 -11.84
CA ASN A 208 -13.81 -12.87 -12.79
C ASN A 208 -12.39 -12.82 -12.26
N GLN A 209 -12.19 -12.85 -10.95
CA GLN A 209 -10.85 -12.80 -10.36
C GLN A 209 -10.09 -14.10 -10.62
N ARG A 210 -8.79 -13.98 -10.88
CA ARG A 210 -7.89 -15.13 -11.16
C ARG A 210 -6.98 -15.38 -9.97
N ILE A 211 -6.57 -16.63 -9.80
CA ILE A 211 -5.50 -17.01 -8.87
C ILE A 211 -4.34 -17.48 -9.75
N LEU A 212 -3.26 -16.73 -9.73
CA LEU A 212 -2.07 -16.94 -10.56
C LEU A 212 -0.92 -17.42 -9.67
N ASP A 213 -0.31 -18.56 -10.02
CA ASP A 213 0.97 -18.98 -9.44
C ASP A 213 2.09 -18.27 -10.20
N LEU A 214 2.88 -17.46 -9.49
CA LEU A 214 3.98 -16.71 -10.10
C LEU A 214 5.32 -17.49 -10.06
N ASN A 215 5.37 -18.67 -9.43
CA ASN A 215 6.54 -19.52 -9.40
C ASN A 215 6.66 -20.41 -10.66
N GLU A 216 5.57 -20.66 -11.37
CA GLU A 216 5.54 -21.41 -12.62
C GLU A 216 5.86 -20.48 -13.80
N LYS A 217 7.13 -20.04 -13.90
CA LYS A 217 7.65 -19.29 -15.06
C LYS A 217 8.57 -20.15 -15.90
#